data_7e6a84602df47a382c5448c7e1414757
#
_entry.id   7e6a84602df47a382c5448c7e1414757
#
_cell.length_a   1.000
_cell.length_b   1.000
_cell.length_c   1.000
_cell.angle_alpha   90.00
_cell.angle_beta   90.00
_cell.angle_gamma   90.00
#
_symmetry.space_group_name_H-M   'P 1'
#
loop_
_entity.id
_entity.type
_entity.pdbx_description
1 polymer ?
#
loop_
_entity_poly.entity_id
_entity_poly.type
_entity_poly.pdbx_seq_one_letter_code
_entity_poly.pdbx_strand_id
1 'polypeptide(L)'
;MANFKQQTKATLQRQESKKTKIQTTKFILYVAAIISVIAVFSHVFFPTTDYEVANARSAHKKVKKERDNKFTELRDNYENYSKGQISNQDFEELNKALLETYFNLYDESNLKYKELNSAKQDAKVFYFKNMNVFLYQTSVFVVLFILSILFFISLQLIEYKSLKRAYQFCSFAFMAIAFYYLVWIFYPKSDLPYFAYIFTMLGIAIILTIAARYFLKWLLEKKSVIFIHKENFKRLWYFIINITPNFITDKQKKEQYVDGYTKEIEEFKIPYHEES
;
A
#
# COMPACT_ATOMS: atom_id res chain seq x y z
N MET A 1 -46.07 -24.70 -22.45
CA MET A 1 -45.53 -25.07 -21.12
C MET A 1 -44.00 -25.16 -21.08
N ALA A 2 -43.32 -25.60 -22.13
CA ALA A 2 -41.84 -25.70 -22.16
C ALA A 2 -41.11 -24.35 -22.03
N ASN A 3 -41.58 -23.30 -22.69
CA ASN A 3 -41.02 -21.95 -22.66
C ASN A 3 -41.04 -21.30 -21.28
N PHE A 4 -42.07 -21.54 -20.48
CA PHE A 4 -42.19 -20.98 -19.12
C PHE A 4 -41.20 -21.63 -18.16
N LYS A 5 -40.95 -22.93 -18.25
CA LYS A 5 -39.95 -23.65 -17.44
C LYS A 5 -38.51 -23.21 -17.80
N GLN A 6 -38.25 -22.88 -19.05
CA GLN A 6 -36.95 -22.41 -19.51
C GLN A 6 -36.62 -20.99 -18.97
N GLN A 7 -37.60 -20.07 -19.05
CA GLN A 7 -37.46 -18.73 -18.49
C GLN A 7 -37.26 -18.73 -16.97
N THR A 8 -37.97 -19.58 -16.25
CA THR A 8 -37.83 -19.70 -14.79
C THR A 8 -36.46 -20.24 -14.42
N LYS A 9 -35.88 -21.19 -15.17
CA LYS A 9 -34.56 -21.76 -14.92
C LYS A 9 -33.43 -20.78 -15.23
N ALA A 10 -33.55 -19.99 -16.29
CA ALA A 10 -32.60 -18.93 -16.62
C ALA A 10 -32.60 -17.81 -15.57
N THR A 11 -33.77 -17.44 -15.05
CA THR A 11 -33.94 -16.43 -13.98
C THR A 11 -33.33 -16.91 -12.67
N LEU A 12 -33.55 -18.18 -12.31
CA LEU A 12 -32.94 -18.79 -11.11
C LEU A 12 -31.41 -18.85 -11.21
N GLN A 13 -30.86 -19.26 -12.34
CA GLN A 13 -29.41 -19.27 -12.55
C GLN A 13 -28.81 -17.87 -12.50
N ARG A 14 -29.49 -16.86 -13.01
CA ARG A 14 -29.09 -15.46 -12.94
C ARG A 14 -29.10 -14.93 -11.51
N GLN A 15 -30.08 -15.32 -10.71
CA GLN A 15 -30.18 -15.01 -9.29
C GLN A 15 -29.08 -15.69 -8.47
N GLU A 16 -28.77 -16.95 -8.71
CA GLU A 16 -27.69 -17.69 -8.06
C GLU A 16 -26.32 -17.09 -8.40
N SER A 17 -26.06 -16.74 -9.67
CA SER A 17 -24.84 -16.07 -10.08
C SER A 17 -24.68 -14.69 -9.43
N LYS A 18 -25.76 -13.90 -9.34
CA LYS A 18 -25.75 -12.62 -8.61
C LYS A 18 -25.47 -12.82 -7.11
N LYS A 19 -26.09 -13.82 -6.48
CA LYS A 19 -25.90 -14.14 -5.06
C LYS A 19 -24.46 -14.56 -4.75
N THR A 20 -23.86 -15.39 -5.59
CA THR A 20 -22.45 -15.81 -5.44
C THR A 20 -21.48 -14.64 -5.61
N LYS A 21 -21.72 -13.76 -6.61
CA LYS A 21 -20.90 -12.54 -6.80
C LYS A 21 -20.97 -11.62 -5.59
N ILE A 22 -22.16 -11.40 -5.04
CA ILE A 22 -22.36 -10.56 -3.85
C ILE A 22 -21.63 -11.16 -2.64
N GLN A 23 -21.69 -12.48 -2.44
CA GLN A 23 -20.99 -13.14 -1.34
C GLN A 23 -19.46 -13.02 -1.48
N THR A 24 -18.91 -13.25 -2.67
CA THR A 24 -17.48 -13.09 -2.93
C THR A 24 -17.03 -11.64 -2.72
N THR A 25 -17.81 -10.66 -3.17
CA THR A 25 -17.50 -9.24 -2.96
C THR A 25 -17.54 -8.88 -1.48
N LYS A 26 -18.53 -9.37 -0.72
CA LYS A 26 -18.58 -9.16 0.74
C LYS A 26 -17.37 -9.74 1.43
N PHE A 27 -16.95 -10.96 1.08
CA PHE A 27 -15.74 -11.57 1.64
C PHE A 27 -14.49 -10.72 1.37
N ILE A 28 -14.30 -10.26 0.13
CA ILE A 28 -13.17 -9.40 -0.23
C ILE A 28 -13.21 -8.09 0.58
N LEU A 29 -14.40 -7.49 0.76
CA LEU A 29 -14.56 -6.27 1.57
C LEU A 29 -14.13 -6.49 3.02
N TYR A 30 -14.53 -7.61 3.66
CA TYR A 30 -14.11 -7.91 5.02
C TYR A 30 -12.60 -8.13 5.14
N VAL A 31 -12.02 -8.91 4.22
CA VAL A 31 -10.56 -9.14 4.20
C VAL A 31 -9.80 -7.83 4.00
N ALA A 32 -10.26 -6.99 3.07
CA ALA A 32 -9.64 -5.69 2.81
C ALA A 32 -9.74 -4.75 4.03
N ALA A 33 -10.88 -4.74 4.73
CA ALA A 33 -11.04 -3.97 5.95
C ALA A 33 -10.08 -4.44 7.05
N ILE A 34 -9.97 -5.75 7.27
CA ILE A 34 -9.05 -6.33 8.25
C ILE A 34 -7.59 -5.97 7.90
N ILE A 35 -7.17 -6.14 6.66
CA ILE A 35 -5.81 -5.80 6.23
C ILE A 35 -5.55 -4.29 6.40
N SER A 36 -6.53 -3.43 6.10
CA SER A 36 -6.40 -1.99 6.29
C SER A 36 -6.22 -1.61 7.76
N VAL A 37 -6.98 -2.25 8.65
CA VAL A 37 -6.83 -2.06 10.10
C VAL A 37 -5.46 -2.50 10.57
N ILE A 38 -5.00 -3.71 10.17
CA ILE A 38 -3.68 -4.22 10.52
C ILE A 38 -2.59 -3.27 9.98
N ALA A 39 -2.69 -2.82 8.75
CA ALA A 39 -1.71 -1.91 8.15
C ALA A 39 -1.61 -0.59 8.91
N VAL A 40 -2.76 0.01 9.27
CA VAL A 40 -2.81 1.29 10.01
C VAL A 40 -2.22 1.15 11.41
N PHE A 41 -2.54 0.07 12.12
CA PHE A 41 -2.11 -0.12 13.51
C PHE A 41 -0.76 -0.85 13.65
N SER A 42 -0.19 -1.40 12.57
CA SER A 42 1.06 -2.15 12.63
C SER A 42 2.21 -1.39 13.29
N HIS A 43 2.27 -0.07 13.10
CA HIS A 43 3.32 0.78 13.69
C HIS A 43 3.26 0.83 15.22
N VAL A 44 2.09 0.61 15.84
CA VAL A 44 1.92 0.65 17.31
C VAL A 44 2.68 -0.49 17.99
N PHE A 45 2.91 -1.61 17.31
CA PHE A 45 3.66 -2.74 17.85
C PHE A 45 5.18 -2.52 17.87
N PHE A 46 5.66 -1.44 17.27
CA PHE A 46 7.08 -1.10 17.22
C PHE A 46 7.36 0.15 18.04
N PRO A 47 8.44 0.21 18.81
CA PRO A 47 8.77 1.36 19.62
C PRO A 47 9.04 2.60 18.74
N THR A 48 8.65 3.76 19.22
CA THR A 48 8.90 5.05 18.54
C THR A 48 10.39 5.42 18.49
N THR A 49 11.17 4.84 19.41
CA THR A 49 12.63 4.94 19.43
C THR A 49 13.17 3.54 19.71
N ASP A 50 14.10 3.10 18.89
CA ASP A 50 14.80 1.85 19.09
C ASP A 50 15.52 1.85 20.45
N TYR A 51 15.56 0.69 21.12
CA TYR A 51 16.13 0.55 22.45
C TYR A 51 17.63 0.90 22.47
N GLU A 52 18.38 0.47 21.49
CA GLU A 52 19.81 0.75 21.38
C GLU A 52 20.06 2.25 21.15
N VAL A 53 19.26 2.90 20.30
CA VAL A 53 19.31 4.35 20.09
C VAL A 53 18.95 5.11 21.36
N ALA A 54 17.97 4.64 22.11
CA ALA A 54 17.58 5.28 23.39
C ALA A 54 18.70 5.18 24.42
N ASN A 55 19.34 4.01 24.55
CA ASN A 55 20.45 3.78 25.47
C ASN A 55 21.68 4.60 25.08
N ALA A 56 22.09 4.55 23.79
CA ALA A 56 23.23 5.33 23.30
C ALA A 56 22.99 6.85 23.46
N ARG A 57 21.75 7.33 23.23
CA ARG A 57 21.37 8.73 23.46
C ARG A 57 21.47 9.11 24.94
N SER A 58 21.01 8.25 25.84
CA SER A 58 21.08 8.47 27.30
C SER A 58 22.54 8.55 27.77
N ALA A 59 23.38 7.60 27.33
CA ALA A 59 24.80 7.58 27.63
C ALA A 59 25.51 8.85 27.13
N HIS A 60 25.34 9.23 25.87
CA HIS A 60 25.91 10.45 25.33
C HIS A 60 25.42 11.71 26.07
N LYS A 61 24.11 11.78 26.40
CA LYS A 61 23.54 12.92 27.13
C LYS A 61 24.16 13.07 28.54
N LYS A 62 24.42 11.94 29.23
CA LYS A 62 25.05 11.92 30.55
C LYS A 62 26.44 12.49 30.50
N VAL A 63 27.32 11.94 29.65
CA VAL A 63 28.71 12.38 29.51
C VAL A 63 28.78 13.85 29.03
N LYS A 64 27.95 14.23 28.08
CA LYS A 64 27.83 15.61 27.63
C LYS A 64 27.51 16.59 28.77
N LYS A 65 26.54 16.21 29.62
CA LYS A 65 26.18 17.05 30.79
C LYS A 65 27.34 17.18 31.78
N GLU A 66 28.07 16.11 32.05
CA GLU A 66 29.24 16.12 32.92
C GLU A 66 30.34 16.99 32.33
N ARG A 67 30.63 16.91 31.05
CA ARG A 67 31.56 17.79 30.32
C ARG A 67 31.14 19.26 30.42
N ASP A 68 29.87 19.56 30.17
CA ASP A 68 29.35 20.93 30.19
C ASP A 68 29.38 21.53 31.61
N ASN A 69 29.19 20.69 32.65
CA ASN A 69 29.39 21.10 34.05
C ASN A 69 30.87 21.45 34.32
N LYS A 70 31.81 20.61 33.85
CA LYS A 70 33.25 20.90 34.03
C LYS A 70 33.70 22.16 33.27
N PHE A 71 33.10 22.42 32.11
CA PHE A 71 33.31 23.69 31.43
C PHE A 71 32.80 24.89 32.23
N THR A 72 31.67 24.74 32.91
CA THR A 72 31.15 25.79 33.78
C THR A 72 32.10 26.02 34.99
N GLU A 73 32.58 24.94 35.63
CA GLU A 73 33.57 25.04 36.72
C GLU A 73 34.88 25.74 36.28
N LEU A 74 35.36 25.42 35.06
CA LEU A 74 36.54 26.12 34.49
C LEU A 74 36.28 27.62 34.31
N ARG A 75 35.10 27.98 33.80
CA ARG A 75 34.71 29.39 33.62
C ARG A 75 34.62 30.11 34.96
N ASP A 76 33.99 29.48 35.96
CA ASP A 76 33.83 30.07 37.28
C ASP A 76 35.19 30.22 38.00
N ASN A 77 36.11 29.25 37.83
CA ASN A 77 37.47 29.34 38.33
C ASN A 77 38.22 30.52 37.70
N TYR A 78 38.12 30.72 36.40
CA TYR A 78 38.69 31.87 35.71
C TYR A 78 38.09 33.20 36.19
N GLU A 79 36.77 33.24 36.39
CA GLU A 79 36.10 34.44 36.90
C GLU A 79 36.53 34.80 38.32
N ASN A 80 36.68 33.81 39.22
CA ASN A 80 37.14 33.99 40.59
C ASN A 80 38.60 34.48 40.59
N TYR A 81 39.44 33.94 39.72
CA TYR A 81 40.81 34.43 39.56
C TYR A 81 40.85 35.89 39.07
N SER A 82 40.06 36.21 38.06
CA SER A 82 39.99 37.57 37.51
C SER A 82 39.52 38.63 38.53
N LYS A 83 38.70 38.20 39.49
CA LYS A 83 38.23 39.04 40.61
C LYS A 83 39.21 39.10 41.82
N GLY A 84 40.32 38.38 41.72
CA GLY A 84 41.32 38.33 42.81
C GLY A 84 40.84 37.50 44.02
N GLN A 85 39.86 36.62 43.86
CA GLN A 85 39.30 35.81 44.93
C GLN A 85 40.12 34.56 45.23
N ILE A 86 40.96 34.13 44.28
CA ILE A 86 41.89 33.00 44.43
C ILE A 86 43.29 33.40 44.03
N SER A 87 44.30 32.75 44.62
CA SER A 87 45.71 33.00 44.31
C SER A 87 46.11 32.44 42.93
N ASN A 88 47.18 32.89 42.36
CA ASN A 88 47.73 32.39 41.09
C ASN A 88 48.05 30.89 41.19
N GLN A 89 48.59 30.44 42.30
CA GLN A 89 48.97 29.04 42.51
C GLN A 89 47.73 28.13 42.59
N ASP A 90 46.74 28.55 43.37
CA ASP A 90 45.46 27.80 43.48
C ASP A 90 44.74 27.74 42.13
N PHE A 91 44.74 28.84 41.35
CA PHE A 91 44.17 28.90 40.01
C PHE A 91 44.85 27.90 39.07
N GLU A 92 46.19 27.87 39.01
CA GLU A 92 46.94 26.98 38.13
C GLU A 92 46.72 25.53 38.48
N GLU A 93 46.74 25.14 39.77
CA GLU A 93 46.56 23.77 40.21
C GLU A 93 45.10 23.28 39.89
N LEU A 94 44.11 24.07 40.27
CA LEU A 94 42.71 23.73 40.02
C LEU A 94 42.38 23.69 38.51
N ASN A 95 42.91 24.68 37.77
CA ASN A 95 42.66 24.77 36.32
C ASN A 95 43.29 23.60 35.58
N LYS A 96 44.50 23.14 35.96
CA LYS A 96 45.13 21.95 35.35
C LYS A 96 44.30 20.70 35.56
N ALA A 97 43.82 20.44 36.76
CA ALA A 97 42.99 19.28 37.10
C ALA A 97 41.62 19.31 36.38
N LEU A 98 40.99 20.49 36.30
CA LEU A 98 39.74 20.69 35.61
C LEU A 98 39.87 20.52 34.10
N LEU A 99 40.96 21.06 33.50
CA LEU A 99 41.24 20.90 32.07
C LEU A 99 41.44 19.44 31.68
N GLU A 100 42.26 18.70 32.44
CA GLU A 100 42.48 17.28 32.18
C GLU A 100 41.14 16.49 32.21
N THR A 101 40.35 16.75 33.24
CA THR A 101 39.01 16.10 33.36
C THR A 101 38.08 16.50 32.20
N TYR A 102 38.07 17.78 31.81
CA TYR A 102 37.30 18.30 30.71
C TYR A 102 37.67 17.62 29.37
N PHE A 103 38.95 17.50 29.06
CA PHE A 103 39.40 16.89 27.82
C PHE A 103 39.09 15.39 27.79
N ASN A 104 39.26 14.68 28.90
CA ASN A 104 38.84 13.27 28.99
C ASN A 104 37.35 13.10 28.73
N LEU A 105 36.49 13.93 29.33
CA LEU A 105 35.04 13.94 29.10
C LEU A 105 34.69 14.39 27.68
N TYR A 106 35.46 15.26 27.06
CA TYR A 106 35.27 15.67 25.67
C TYR A 106 35.52 14.50 24.73
N ASP A 107 36.58 13.76 24.90
CA ASP A 107 36.93 12.59 24.10
C ASP A 107 35.89 11.46 24.31
N GLU A 108 35.50 11.21 25.56
CA GLU A 108 34.42 10.25 25.87
C GLU A 108 33.08 10.67 25.22
N SER A 109 32.74 11.96 25.30
CA SER A 109 31.52 12.47 24.65
C SER A 109 31.55 12.28 23.14
N ASN A 110 32.71 12.47 22.49
CA ASN A 110 32.85 12.22 21.06
C ASN A 110 32.72 10.73 20.72
N LEU A 111 33.28 9.86 21.55
CA LEU A 111 33.10 8.40 21.39
C LEU A 111 31.61 8.01 21.52
N LYS A 112 30.95 8.47 22.57
CA LYS A 112 29.50 8.21 22.77
C LYS A 112 28.63 8.81 21.67
N TYR A 113 29.03 9.92 21.07
CA TYR A 113 28.37 10.47 19.90
C TYR A 113 28.52 9.58 18.66
N LYS A 114 29.69 8.99 18.43
CA LYS A 114 29.92 8.04 17.36
C LYS A 114 29.07 6.78 17.56
N GLU A 115 29.03 6.22 18.78
CA GLU A 115 28.18 5.08 19.15
C GLU A 115 26.69 5.40 18.88
N LEU A 116 26.22 6.57 19.28
CA LEU A 116 24.86 7.02 19.01
C LEU A 116 24.55 7.10 17.51
N ASN A 117 25.52 7.59 16.72
CA ASN A 117 25.30 7.68 15.28
C ASN A 117 25.31 6.31 14.61
N SER A 118 26.15 5.37 15.07
CA SER A 118 26.10 3.97 14.63
C SER A 118 24.75 3.36 14.95
N ALA A 119 24.31 3.41 16.22
CA ALA A 119 23.01 2.88 16.61
C ALA A 119 21.84 3.48 15.79
N LYS A 120 21.90 4.79 15.46
CA LYS A 120 20.90 5.41 14.58
C LYS A 120 20.95 4.89 13.13
N GLN A 121 22.14 4.54 12.62
CA GLN A 121 22.25 3.95 11.28
C GLN A 121 21.70 2.53 11.26
N ASP A 122 22.01 1.74 12.29
CA ASP A 122 21.60 0.35 12.42
C ASP A 122 20.07 0.23 12.61
N ALA A 123 19.46 1.22 13.30
CA ALA A 123 18.01 1.29 13.48
C ALA A 123 17.24 1.76 12.22
N LYS A 124 17.92 2.23 11.17
CA LYS A 124 17.26 2.68 9.94
C LYS A 124 16.66 1.53 9.17
N VAL A 125 15.43 1.73 8.72
CA VAL A 125 14.74 0.85 7.78
C VAL A 125 14.55 1.62 6.48
N PHE A 126 15.22 1.21 5.43
CA PHE A 126 15.36 1.99 4.20
C PHE A 126 15.89 3.41 4.50
N TYR A 127 15.09 4.45 4.24
CA TYR A 127 15.43 5.86 4.52
C TYR A 127 14.76 6.41 5.78
N PHE A 128 13.98 5.57 6.48
CA PHE A 128 13.28 5.97 7.69
C PHE A 128 14.15 5.72 8.92
N LYS A 129 13.97 6.58 9.92
CA LYS A 129 14.80 6.54 11.15
C LYS A 129 14.63 5.25 11.96
N ASN A 130 13.50 4.53 11.80
CA ASN A 130 13.22 3.25 12.45
C ASN A 130 12.00 2.57 11.80
N MET A 131 11.73 1.33 12.22
CA MET A 131 10.63 0.50 11.74
C MET A 131 9.24 1.12 12.02
N ASN A 132 9.06 1.74 13.18
CA ASN A 132 7.78 2.39 13.52
C ASN A 132 7.41 3.46 12.48
N VAL A 133 8.33 4.35 12.16
CA VAL A 133 8.09 5.42 11.17
C VAL A 133 7.92 4.86 9.76
N PHE A 134 8.68 3.82 9.40
CA PHE A 134 8.49 3.12 8.13
C PHE A 134 7.09 2.56 7.99
N LEU A 135 6.60 1.81 8.97
CA LEU A 135 5.26 1.22 8.96
C LEU A 135 4.16 2.29 8.97
N TYR A 136 4.32 3.34 9.78
CA TYR A 136 3.38 4.46 9.80
C TYR A 136 3.23 5.11 8.42
N GLN A 137 4.33 5.39 7.75
CA GLN A 137 4.31 6.01 6.41
C GLN A 137 3.80 5.03 5.33
N THR A 138 4.14 3.74 5.45
CA THR A 138 3.74 2.70 4.50
C THR A 138 2.24 2.40 4.60
N SER A 139 1.65 2.51 5.79
CA SER A 139 0.22 2.24 6.02
C SER A 139 -0.68 3.07 5.10
N VAL A 140 -0.33 4.31 4.83
CA VAL A 140 -1.09 5.23 3.96
C VAL A 140 -1.23 4.65 2.56
N PHE A 141 -0.12 4.23 1.95
CA PHE A 141 -0.17 3.68 0.58
C PHE A 141 -0.88 2.33 0.54
N VAL A 142 -0.72 1.48 1.56
CA VAL A 142 -1.40 0.19 1.64
C VAL A 142 -2.92 0.39 1.67
N VAL A 143 -3.40 1.30 2.50
CA VAL A 143 -4.84 1.61 2.59
C VAL A 143 -5.37 2.20 1.28
N LEU A 144 -4.67 3.15 0.67
CA LEU A 144 -5.08 3.74 -0.61
C LEU A 144 -5.07 2.71 -1.74
N PHE A 145 -4.09 1.80 -1.75
CA PHE A 145 -4.04 0.71 -2.72
C PHE A 145 -5.23 -0.24 -2.57
N ILE A 146 -5.55 -0.63 -1.33
CA ILE A 146 -6.72 -1.45 -1.03
C ILE A 146 -8.02 -0.75 -1.46
N LEU A 147 -8.18 0.53 -1.12
CA LEU A 147 -9.35 1.33 -1.54
C LEU A 147 -9.48 1.39 -3.06
N SER A 148 -8.36 1.58 -3.77
CA SER A 148 -8.36 1.55 -5.23
C SER A 148 -8.89 0.24 -5.79
N ILE A 149 -8.42 -0.90 -5.26
CA ILE A 149 -8.89 -2.23 -5.65
C ILE A 149 -10.38 -2.41 -5.32
N LEU A 150 -10.83 -1.95 -4.15
CA LEU A 150 -12.23 -2.04 -3.74
C LEU A 150 -13.15 -1.23 -4.66
N PHE A 151 -12.78 0.01 -4.99
CA PHE A 151 -13.52 0.79 -5.97
C PHE A 151 -13.59 0.11 -7.34
N PHE A 152 -12.46 -0.48 -7.76
CA PHE A 152 -12.40 -1.18 -9.03
C PHE A 152 -13.30 -2.45 -9.06
N ILE A 153 -13.29 -3.26 -8.00
CA ILE A 153 -14.16 -4.43 -7.89
C ILE A 153 -15.64 -4.00 -7.84
N SER A 154 -15.94 -2.91 -7.14
CA SER A 154 -17.29 -2.36 -7.03
C SER A 154 -17.87 -1.94 -8.37
N LEU A 155 -17.03 -1.63 -9.38
CA LEU A 155 -17.50 -1.31 -10.75
C LEU A 155 -18.36 -2.43 -11.37
N GLN A 156 -18.12 -3.68 -10.98
CA GLN A 156 -18.88 -4.84 -11.49
C GLN A 156 -20.30 -4.91 -10.93
N LEU A 157 -20.59 -4.19 -9.84
CA LEU A 157 -21.87 -4.19 -9.15
C LEU A 157 -22.74 -2.99 -9.53
N ILE A 158 -22.15 -1.98 -10.21
CA ILE A 158 -22.80 -0.71 -10.51
C ILE A 158 -23.40 -0.76 -11.91
N GLU A 159 -24.72 -0.56 -11.99
CA GLU A 159 -25.47 -0.53 -13.23
C GLU A 159 -25.48 0.87 -13.88
N TYR A 160 -25.45 1.95 -13.07
CA TYR A 160 -25.50 3.32 -13.55
C TYR A 160 -24.18 3.80 -14.17
N LYS A 161 -24.19 4.17 -15.45
CA LYS A 161 -23.00 4.56 -16.22
C LYS A 161 -22.24 5.77 -15.62
N SER A 162 -22.98 6.77 -15.10
CA SER A 162 -22.37 7.94 -14.45
C SER A 162 -21.62 7.56 -13.17
N LEU A 163 -22.26 6.75 -12.33
CA LEU A 163 -21.67 6.28 -11.07
C LEU A 163 -20.47 5.35 -11.34
N LYS A 164 -20.57 4.49 -12.35
CA LYS A 164 -19.47 3.62 -12.80
C LYS A 164 -18.23 4.44 -13.17
N ARG A 165 -18.41 5.55 -13.92
CA ARG A 165 -17.30 6.46 -14.28
C ARG A 165 -16.67 7.13 -13.04
N ALA A 166 -17.49 7.58 -12.08
CA ALA A 166 -17.00 8.17 -10.84
C ALA A 166 -16.15 7.19 -10.02
N TYR A 167 -16.62 5.96 -9.83
CA TYR A 167 -15.86 4.92 -9.16
C TYR A 167 -14.56 4.55 -9.89
N GLN A 168 -14.61 4.51 -11.22
CA GLN A 168 -13.43 4.27 -12.04
C GLN A 168 -12.38 5.38 -11.85
N PHE A 169 -12.82 6.65 -11.85
CA PHE A 169 -11.95 7.78 -11.59
C PHE A 169 -11.35 7.72 -10.18
N CYS A 170 -12.16 7.46 -9.13
CA CYS A 170 -11.66 7.31 -7.77
C CYS A 170 -10.64 6.16 -7.65
N SER A 171 -10.92 5.01 -8.29
CA SER A 171 -9.98 3.88 -8.31
C SER A 171 -8.62 4.31 -8.89
N PHE A 172 -8.61 4.98 -10.03
CA PHE A 172 -7.35 5.42 -10.63
C PHE A 172 -6.65 6.51 -9.83
N ALA A 173 -7.39 7.46 -9.24
CA ALA A 173 -6.80 8.50 -8.41
C ALA A 173 -6.10 7.90 -7.17
N PHE A 174 -6.77 7.00 -6.46
CA PHE A 174 -6.16 6.32 -5.30
C PHE A 174 -4.97 5.43 -5.71
N MET A 175 -5.04 4.78 -6.87
CA MET A 175 -3.93 4.00 -7.41
C MET A 175 -2.72 4.90 -7.71
N ALA A 176 -2.93 6.06 -8.32
CA ALA A 176 -1.88 7.03 -8.60
C ALA A 176 -1.19 7.52 -7.32
N ILE A 177 -1.98 7.85 -6.29
CA ILE A 177 -1.46 8.28 -5.00
C ILE A 177 -0.69 7.14 -4.33
N ALA A 178 -1.22 5.91 -4.34
CA ALA A 178 -0.55 4.75 -3.77
C ALA A 178 0.80 4.50 -4.45
N PHE A 179 0.90 4.58 -5.77
CA PHE A 179 2.15 4.45 -6.49
C PHE A 179 3.12 5.60 -6.23
N TYR A 180 2.63 6.83 -6.08
CA TYR A 180 3.46 7.95 -5.69
C TYR A 180 4.14 7.69 -4.34
N TYR A 181 3.37 7.25 -3.32
CA TYR A 181 3.92 6.89 -2.01
C TYR A 181 4.87 5.69 -2.06
N LEU A 182 4.56 4.68 -2.88
CA LEU A 182 5.44 3.52 -3.08
C LEU A 182 6.81 3.97 -3.61
N VAL A 183 6.83 4.79 -4.66
CA VAL A 183 8.07 5.33 -5.22
C VAL A 183 8.80 6.18 -4.18
N TRP A 184 8.07 7.04 -3.45
CA TRP A 184 8.65 7.90 -2.41
C TRP A 184 9.30 7.09 -1.28
N ILE A 185 8.74 5.95 -0.89
CA ILE A 185 9.29 5.06 0.16
C ILE A 185 10.61 4.43 -0.28
N PHE A 186 10.72 4.00 -1.54
CA PHE A 186 11.87 3.25 -2.03
C PHE A 186 12.93 4.11 -2.75
N TYR A 187 12.63 5.38 -3.01
CA TYR A 187 13.53 6.27 -3.74
C TYR A 187 14.26 7.24 -2.80
N PRO A 188 15.61 7.27 -2.80
CA PRO A 188 16.39 8.16 -1.92
C PRO A 188 16.19 9.64 -2.31
N LYS A 189 15.78 10.44 -1.33
CA LYS A 189 15.58 11.90 -1.53
C LYS A 189 16.87 12.68 -1.75
N SER A 190 18.00 12.13 -1.32
CA SER A 190 19.28 12.82 -1.28
C SER A 190 19.99 12.98 -2.64
N ASP A 191 19.53 12.22 -3.66
CA ASP A 191 20.25 12.10 -4.91
C ASP A 191 19.76 13.04 -6.01
N LEU A 192 18.64 13.73 -5.81
CA LEU A 192 18.06 14.64 -6.79
C LEU A 192 17.72 16.02 -6.19
N PRO A 193 17.89 17.11 -6.96
CA PRO A 193 17.35 18.42 -6.59
C PRO A 193 15.84 18.33 -6.37
N TYR A 194 15.33 19.14 -5.42
CA TYR A 194 13.92 19.07 -4.97
C TYR A 194 12.89 19.03 -6.12
N PHE A 195 13.02 19.92 -7.10
CA PHE A 195 12.11 19.93 -8.23
C PHE A 195 12.26 18.71 -9.14
N ALA A 196 13.48 18.27 -9.43
CA ALA A 196 13.73 17.07 -10.22
C ALA A 196 13.16 15.84 -9.52
N TYR A 197 13.28 15.75 -8.19
CA TYR A 197 12.68 14.70 -7.38
C TYR A 197 11.14 14.66 -7.54
N ILE A 198 10.45 15.80 -7.38
CA ILE A 198 8.99 15.88 -7.51
C ILE A 198 8.55 15.46 -8.92
N PHE A 199 9.17 15.98 -9.97
CA PHE A 199 8.80 15.63 -11.35
C PHE A 199 9.07 14.17 -11.68
N THR A 200 10.17 13.61 -11.20
CA THR A 200 10.48 12.17 -11.35
C THR A 200 9.45 11.32 -10.66
N MET A 201 9.09 11.64 -9.40
CA MET A 201 8.07 10.92 -8.64
C MET A 201 6.71 10.96 -9.31
N LEU A 202 6.28 12.13 -9.77
CA LEU A 202 5.02 12.30 -10.50
C LEU A 202 5.04 11.51 -11.83
N GLY A 203 6.13 11.60 -12.58
CA GLY A 203 6.28 10.86 -13.84
C GLY A 203 6.17 9.35 -13.63
N ILE A 204 6.90 8.80 -12.66
CA ILE A 204 6.85 7.37 -12.32
C ILE A 204 5.43 6.99 -11.84
N ALA A 205 4.80 7.78 -10.98
CA ALA A 205 3.45 7.52 -10.50
C ALA A 205 2.44 7.48 -11.67
N ILE A 206 2.52 8.40 -12.63
CA ILE A 206 1.67 8.41 -13.82
C ILE A 206 1.91 7.17 -14.67
N ILE A 207 3.18 6.82 -14.96
CA ILE A 207 3.53 5.63 -15.75
C ILE A 207 2.99 4.37 -15.08
N LEU A 208 3.22 4.20 -13.77
CA LEU A 208 2.74 3.05 -13.03
C LEU A 208 1.21 2.99 -12.99
N THR A 209 0.53 4.15 -12.89
CA THR A 209 -0.94 4.21 -12.92
C THR A 209 -1.49 3.79 -14.29
N ILE A 210 -0.87 4.24 -15.38
CA ILE A 210 -1.24 3.84 -16.74
C ILE A 210 -0.99 2.33 -16.91
N ALA A 211 0.17 1.83 -16.51
CA ALA A 211 0.50 0.39 -16.56
C ALA A 211 -0.50 -0.44 -15.74
N ALA A 212 -0.84 -0.01 -14.54
CA ALA A 212 -1.85 -0.67 -13.69
C ALA A 212 -3.23 -0.69 -14.36
N ARG A 213 -3.64 0.41 -15.01
CA ARG A 213 -4.90 0.46 -15.78
C ARG A 213 -4.95 -0.61 -16.87
N TYR A 214 -3.90 -0.71 -17.69
CA TYR A 214 -3.82 -1.72 -18.74
C TYR A 214 -3.78 -3.13 -18.16
N PHE A 215 -3.01 -3.36 -17.11
CA PHE A 215 -2.95 -4.65 -16.42
C PHE A 215 -4.30 -5.07 -15.84
N LEU A 216 -5.00 -4.16 -15.16
CA LEU A 216 -6.33 -4.44 -14.62
C LEU A 216 -7.37 -4.67 -15.72
N LYS A 217 -7.31 -3.89 -16.81
CA LYS A 217 -8.17 -4.13 -17.98
C LYS A 217 -7.90 -5.51 -18.59
N TRP A 218 -6.65 -5.88 -18.80
CA TRP A 218 -6.25 -7.19 -19.30
C TRP A 218 -6.73 -8.33 -18.38
N LEU A 219 -6.57 -8.18 -17.05
CA LEU A 219 -7.08 -9.16 -16.09
C LEU A 219 -8.60 -9.35 -16.16
N LEU A 220 -9.35 -8.27 -16.34
CA LEU A 220 -10.80 -8.32 -16.47
C LEU A 220 -11.23 -8.95 -17.79
N GLU A 221 -10.60 -8.56 -18.88
CA GLU A 221 -10.88 -9.15 -20.19
C GLU A 221 -10.61 -10.65 -20.18
N LYS A 222 -9.48 -11.08 -19.59
CA LYS A 222 -9.17 -12.50 -19.45
C LYS A 222 -10.17 -13.26 -18.59
N LYS A 223 -10.64 -12.65 -17.48
CA LYS A 223 -11.71 -13.24 -16.68
C LYS A 223 -13.06 -13.24 -17.38
N SER A 224 -13.40 -12.18 -18.12
CA SER A 224 -14.66 -12.10 -18.87
C SER A 224 -14.66 -13.12 -20.01
N VAL A 225 -13.57 -13.29 -20.73
CA VAL A 225 -13.41 -14.31 -21.78
C VAL A 225 -13.58 -15.71 -21.20
N ILE A 226 -12.93 -16.04 -20.08
CA ILE A 226 -13.09 -17.34 -19.42
C ILE A 226 -14.53 -17.56 -18.95
N PHE A 227 -15.16 -16.51 -18.39
CA PHE A 227 -16.56 -16.59 -17.94
C PHE A 227 -17.52 -16.78 -19.12
N ILE A 228 -17.33 -16.04 -20.22
CA ILE A 228 -18.10 -16.16 -21.45
C ILE A 228 -17.93 -17.56 -22.06
N HIS A 229 -16.71 -18.06 -22.16
CA HIS A 229 -16.46 -19.43 -22.65
C HIS A 229 -17.12 -20.48 -21.75
N LYS A 230 -17.07 -20.33 -20.44
CA LYS A 230 -17.73 -21.24 -19.51
C LYS A 230 -19.26 -21.20 -19.64
N GLU A 231 -19.83 -20.01 -19.80
CA GLU A 231 -21.27 -19.84 -20.00
C GLU A 231 -21.70 -20.38 -21.36
N ASN A 232 -20.94 -20.09 -22.41
CA ASN A 232 -21.18 -20.61 -23.75
C ASN A 232 -21.05 -22.12 -23.81
N PHE A 233 -20.05 -22.70 -23.12
CA PHE A 233 -19.91 -24.15 -23.01
C PHE A 233 -21.11 -24.81 -22.29
N LYS A 234 -21.62 -24.18 -21.22
CA LYS A 234 -22.82 -24.65 -20.52
C LYS A 234 -24.06 -24.58 -21.41
N ARG A 235 -24.22 -23.51 -22.21
CA ARG A 235 -25.32 -23.37 -23.16
C ARG A 235 -25.23 -24.43 -24.27
N LEU A 236 -24.03 -24.61 -24.84
CA LEU A 236 -23.80 -25.66 -25.85
C LEU A 236 -24.06 -27.05 -25.29
N TRP A 237 -23.63 -27.36 -24.08
CA TRP A 237 -23.88 -28.63 -23.40
C TRP A 237 -25.36 -28.86 -23.15
N TYR A 238 -26.07 -27.84 -22.69
CA TYR A 238 -27.52 -27.89 -22.50
C TYR A 238 -28.23 -28.12 -23.84
N PHE A 239 -27.81 -27.46 -24.90
CA PHE A 239 -28.34 -27.64 -26.26
C PHE A 239 -28.14 -29.08 -26.75
N ILE A 240 -26.95 -29.63 -26.63
CA ILE A 240 -26.62 -31.00 -27.06
C ILE A 240 -27.44 -32.03 -26.27
N ILE A 241 -27.54 -31.89 -24.97
CA ILE A 241 -28.18 -32.93 -24.13
C ILE A 241 -29.71 -32.83 -24.10
N ASN A 242 -30.26 -31.62 -24.07
CA ASN A 242 -31.68 -31.44 -23.82
C ASN A 242 -32.49 -31.08 -25.08
N ILE A 243 -31.88 -30.37 -26.04
CA ILE A 243 -32.60 -29.90 -27.22
C ILE A 243 -32.39 -30.86 -28.39
N THR A 244 -31.17 -31.24 -28.69
CA THR A 244 -30.85 -32.10 -29.82
C THR A 244 -31.57 -33.45 -29.83
N PRO A 245 -31.67 -34.23 -28.73
CA PRO A 245 -32.38 -35.49 -28.71
C PRO A 245 -33.88 -35.36 -28.98
N ASN A 246 -34.49 -34.24 -28.51
CA ASN A 246 -35.93 -34.02 -28.68
C ASN A 246 -36.31 -33.58 -30.10
N PHE A 247 -35.35 -33.11 -30.91
CA PHE A 247 -35.58 -32.64 -32.27
C PHE A 247 -35.10 -33.61 -33.36
N ILE A 248 -34.12 -34.48 -33.07
CA ILE A 248 -33.59 -35.44 -34.06
C ILE A 248 -34.54 -36.59 -34.32
N THR A 249 -35.35 -36.98 -33.34
CA THR A 249 -36.29 -38.09 -33.44
C THR A 249 -37.60 -37.79 -34.21
N ASP A 250 -37.89 -36.50 -34.46
CA ASP A 250 -39.13 -36.08 -35.13
C ASP A 250 -38.83 -35.23 -36.37
N LYS A 251 -38.95 -35.80 -37.56
CA LYS A 251 -38.70 -35.13 -38.84
C LYS A 251 -39.59 -33.89 -39.06
N GLN A 252 -40.77 -33.82 -38.46
CA GLN A 252 -41.67 -32.66 -38.59
C GLN A 252 -41.22 -31.44 -37.79
N LYS A 253 -40.29 -31.59 -36.85
CA LYS A 253 -39.77 -30.49 -36.02
C LYS A 253 -38.40 -29.97 -36.51
N LYS A 254 -37.93 -30.36 -37.68
CA LYS A 254 -36.62 -29.96 -38.23
C LYS A 254 -36.48 -28.46 -38.38
N GLU A 255 -37.52 -27.74 -38.81
CA GLU A 255 -37.50 -26.27 -38.94
C GLU A 255 -37.38 -25.58 -37.59
N GLN A 256 -38.16 -26.05 -36.59
CA GLN A 256 -38.04 -25.49 -35.21
C GLN A 256 -36.68 -25.74 -34.58
N TYR A 257 -36.02 -26.85 -34.96
CA TYR A 257 -34.65 -27.12 -34.52
C TYR A 257 -33.65 -26.13 -35.12
N VAL A 258 -33.77 -25.89 -36.43
CA VAL A 258 -32.89 -24.94 -37.13
C VAL A 258 -33.07 -23.51 -36.59
N ASP A 259 -34.32 -23.08 -36.38
CA ASP A 259 -34.63 -21.76 -35.82
C ASP A 259 -34.11 -21.61 -34.37
N GLY A 260 -34.26 -22.62 -33.54
CA GLY A 260 -33.71 -22.65 -32.19
C GLY A 260 -32.19 -22.60 -32.17
N TYR A 261 -31.53 -23.31 -33.10
CA TYR A 261 -30.11 -23.31 -33.25
C TYR A 261 -29.55 -21.96 -33.74
N THR A 262 -30.23 -21.35 -34.72
CA THR A 262 -29.87 -20.04 -35.25
C THR A 262 -29.99 -18.96 -34.18
N LYS A 263 -31.07 -18.98 -33.41
CA LYS A 263 -31.27 -18.04 -32.31
C LYS A 263 -30.23 -18.17 -31.20
N GLU A 264 -29.86 -19.40 -30.82
CA GLU A 264 -28.81 -19.61 -29.82
C GLU A 264 -27.45 -19.14 -30.35
N ILE A 265 -27.11 -19.34 -31.63
CA ILE A 265 -25.89 -18.84 -32.24
C ILE A 265 -25.84 -17.31 -32.28
N GLU A 266 -26.97 -16.66 -32.56
CA GLU A 266 -27.08 -15.21 -32.53
C GLU A 266 -26.87 -14.64 -31.11
N GLU A 267 -27.45 -15.27 -30.10
CA GLU A 267 -27.21 -14.92 -28.69
C GLU A 267 -25.76 -15.15 -28.26
N PHE A 268 -24.99 -16.04 -28.88
CA PHE A 268 -23.55 -16.20 -28.69
C PHE A 268 -22.74 -15.04 -29.26
N LYS A 269 -23.24 -14.33 -30.25
CA LYS A 269 -22.53 -13.21 -30.91
C LYS A 269 -22.79 -11.84 -30.26
N ILE A 270 -23.90 -11.69 -29.55
CA ILE A 270 -24.35 -10.41 -28.97
C ILE A 270 -23.39 -9.79 -27.90
N PRO A 271 -22.68 -10.55 -27.06
CA PRO A 271 -21.85 -9.91 -26.03
C PRO A 271 -20.64 -9.12 -26.52
N TYR A 272 -20.29 -9.21 -27.79
CA TYR A 272 -19.04 -8.63 -28.32
C TYR A 272 -19.19 -7.23 -28.95
N HIS A 273 -20.40 -6.73 -29.22
CA HIS A 273 -20.58 -5.50 -30.00
C HIS A 273 -21.18 -4.31 -29.26
N GLU A 274 -21.61 -4.44 -28.01
CA GLU A 274 -22.26 -3.31 -27.31
C GLU A 274 -21.41 -2.59 -26.26
N GLU A 275 -20.13 -2.92 -26.06
CA GLU A 275 -19.24 -2.24 -25.10
C GLU A 275 -18.00 -1.59 -25.72
N SER A 276 -18.03 -1.19 -26.98
CA SER A 276 -16.96 -0.39 -27.60
C SER A 276 -17.21 1.13 -27.50
#